data_d53f20cd5e41fb39e09235d37dd8fd60
#
_entry.id   d53f20cd5e41fb39e09235d37dd8fd60
#
_cell.length_a   1.000
_cell.length_b   1.000
_cell.length_c   1.000
_cell.angle_alpha   90.00
_cell.angle_beta   90.00
_cell.angle_gamma   90.00
#
_symmetry.space_group_name_H-M   'P 1'
#
loop_
_entity.id
_entity.type
_entity.pdbx_description
1 polymer ?
#
loop_
_entity_poly.entity_id
_entity_poly.type
_entity_poly.pdbx_seq_one_letter_code
_entity_poly.pdbx_strand_id
1 'polypeptide(L)'
;MRTIIPPNSDPSREVYWWDVVDAFCRRGMYAEADKAQRYAEPILEDLIDAVRNPSIRQRFDRVVPHQKETLCELFERYLLAFIKKYPTLNGPTKVDFGPARIIVLDLEAVAPSGSPENNRQTGLMFMLARHLIGRNFFLHPEYADQVPS
;
A
#
# COMPACT_ATOMS: atom_id res chain seq x y z
N MET A 1 -28.31 4.24 6.97
CA MET A 1 -27.16 4.06 6.08
C MET A 1 -27.69 3.43 4.79
N ARG A 2 -27.82 4.18 3.68
CA ARG A 2 -28.27 3.61 2.40
C ARG A 2 -27.14 2.79 1.80
N THR A 3 -27.44 1.55 1.46
CA THR A 3 -26.50 0.58 0.90
C THR A 3 -25.75 1.15 -0.30
N ILE A 4 -24.46 1.30 -0.20
CA ILE A 4 -23.56 1.79 -1.26
C ILE A 4 -23.36 0.72 -2.33
N ILE A 5 -23.66 -0.53 -2.02
CA ILE A 5 -23.49 -1.71 -2.86
C ILE A 5 -24.56 -1.75 -3.96
N PRO A 6 -24.21 -2.08 -5.21
CA PRO A 6 -25.17 -2.20 -6.30
C PRO A 6 -26.26 -3.23 -5.99
N PRO A 7 -27.53 -2.98 -6.36
CA PRO A 7 -28.65 -3.87 -6.06
C PRO A 7 -28.60 -5.25 -6.75
N ASN A 8 -27.65 -5.49 -7.66
CA ASN A 8 -27.47 -6.75 -8.39
C ASN A 8 -26.23 -7.55 -7.97
N SER A 9 -25.63 -7.26 -6.85
CA SER A 9 -24.55 -8.11 -6.33
C SER A 9 -25.14 -9.38 -5.73
N ASP A 10 -24.61 -10.53 -6.14
CA ASP A 10 -24.91 -11.83 -5.55
C ASP A 10 -24.70 -11.72 -4.03
N PRO A 11 -25.71 -12.02 -3.20
CA PRO A 11 -25.59 -11.90 -1.73
C PRO A 11 -24.57 -12.86 -1.12
N SER A 12 -24.09 -13.84 -1.90
CA SER A 12 -23.02 -14.77 -1.49
C SER A 12 -21.62 -14.25 -1.81
N ARG A 13 -21.49 -13.17 -2.60
CA ARG A 13 -20.20 -12.58 -2.96
C ARG A 13 -19.68 -11.71 -1.82
N GLU A 14 -18.46 -11.97 -1.40
CA GLU A 14 -17.72 -11.07 -0.52
C GLU A 14 -17.54 -9.70 -1.17
N VAL A 15 -17.79 -8.63 -0.41
CA VAL A 15 -17.65 -7.25 -0.88
C VAL A 15 -16.26 -6.76 -0.49
N TYR A 16 -15.48 -6.41 -1.48
CA TYR A 16 -14.14 -5.86 -1.31
C TYR A 16 -14.16 -4.32 -1.32
N TRP A 17 -13.14 -3.71 -0.75
CA TRP A 17 -12.99 -2.24 -0.79
C TRP A 17 -12.97 -1.67 -2.20
N TRP A 18 -12.45 -2.42 -3.18
CA TRP A 18 -12.50 -2.02 -4.59
C TRP A 18 -13.92 -1.92 -5.15
N ASP A 19 -14.84 -2.77 -4.72
CA ASP A 19 -16.27 -2.65 -5.10
C ASP A 19 -16.87 -1.35 -4.55
N VAL A 20 -16.42 -0.89 -3.38
CA VAL A 20 -16.83 0.39 -2.77
C VAL A 20 -16.26 1.56 -3.57
N VAL A 21 -14.98 1.51 -3.95
CA VAL A 21 -14.34 2.52 -4.82
C VAL A 21 -15.11 2.67 -6.12
N ASP A 22 -15.37 1.57 -6.81
CA ASP A 22 -16.14 1.55 -8.06
C ASP A 22 -17.54 2.13 -7.89
N ALA A 23 -18.23 1.82 -6.79
CA ALA A 23 -19.55 2.35 -6.49
C ALA A 23 -19.55 3.86 -6.28
N PHE A 24 -18.52 4.43 -5.65
CA PHE A 24 -18.33 5.86 -5.50
C PHE A 24 -17.99 6.53 -6.85
N CYS A 25 -17.09 5.96 -7.63
CA CYS A 25 -16.72 6.48 -8.96
C CYS A 25 -17.93 6.57 -9.89
N ARG A 26 -18.78 5.52 -9.94
CA ARG A 26 -20.01 5.52 -10.76
C ARG A 26 -21.01 6.60 -10.35
N ARG A 27 -20.94 7.13 -9.15
CA ARG A 27 -21.79 8.21 -8.62
C ARG A 27 -21.15 9.58 -8.72
N GLY A 28 -19.94 9.68 -9.28
CA GLY A 28 -19.17 10.93 -9.36
C GLY A 28 -18.62 11.40 -8.00
N MET A 29 -18.59 10.53 -7.00
CA MET A 29 -18.12 10.83 -5.64
C MET A 29 -16.63 10.49 -5.54
N TYR A 30 -15.80 11.25 -6.27
CA TYR A 30 -14.37 10.93 -6.40
C TYR A 30 -13.55 11.13 -5.12
N ALA A 31 -13.94 12.10 -4.28
CA ALA A 31 -13.25 12.31 -3.00
C ALA A 31 -13.48 11.16 -2.01
N GLU A 32 -14.67 10.56 -2.01
CA GLU A 32 -15.00 9.39 -1.22
C GLU A 32 -14.36 8.12 -1.80
N ALA A 33 -14.29 8.04 -3.14
CA ALA A 33 -13.57 6.96 -3.82
C ALA A 33 -12.08 6.94 -3.45
N ASP A 34 -11.40 8.09 -3.46
CA ASP A 34 -10.00 8.22 -3.05
C ASP A 34 -9.78 7.75 -1.60
N LYS A 35 -10.68 8.14 -0.68
CA LYS A 35 -10.62 7.66 0.71
C LYS A 35 -10.81 6.15 0.82
N ALA A 36 -11.77 5.59 0.06
CA ALA A 36 -12.03 4.15 0.06
C ALA A 36 -10.85 3.37 -0.54
N GLN A 37 -10.21 3.90 -1.58
CA GLN A 37 -9.05 3.29 -2.23
C GLN A 37 -7.89 3.04 -1.25
N ARG A 38 -7.68 3.93 -0.29
CA ARG A 38 -6.63 3.77 0.74
C ARG A 38 -6.81 2.50 1.58
N TYR A 39 -8.04 2.02 1.72
CA TYR A 39 -8.36 0.76 2.41
C TYR A 39 -8.38 -0.45 1.47
N ALA A 40 -8.43 -0.21 0.16
CA ALA A 40 -8.36 -1.24 -0.87
C ALA A 40 -6.91 -1.63 -1.22
N GLU A 41 -5.94 -0.77 -0.91
CA GLU A 41 -4.52 -1.04 -1.15
C GLU A 41 -4.02 -2.13 -0.16
N PRO A 42 -3.28 -3.14 -0.63
CA PRO A 42 -2.73 -4.16 0.23
C PRO A 42 -1.69 -3.58 1.18
N ILE A 43 -1.66 -4.08 2.40
CA ILE A 43 -0.64 -3.77 3.40
C ILE A 43 0.43 -4.87 3.45
N LEU A 44 1.52 -4.63 4.18
CA LEU A 44 2.61 -5.62 4.26
C LEU A 44 2.18 -6.95 4.89
N GLU A 45 1.21 -6.94 5.81
CA GLU A 45 0.68 -8.14 6.43
C GLU A 45 -0.05 -9.04 5.43
N ASP A 46 -0.72 -8.47 4.44
CA ASP A 46 -1.40 -9.24 3.38
C ASP A 46 -0.42 -10.07 2.55
N LEU A 47 0.86 -9.63 2.45
CA LEU A 47 1.91 -10.41 1.79
C LEU A 47 2.25 -11.70 2.56
N ILE A 48 2.10 -11.70 3.89
CA ILE A 48 2.31 -12.89 4.73
C ILE A 48 1.23 -13.93 4.37
N ASP A 49 -0.02 -13.51 4.30
CA ASP A 49 -1.12 -14.39 3.95
C ASP A 49 -1.00 -14.91 2.51
N ALA A 50 -0.55 -14.05 1.59
CA ALA A 50 -0.25 -14.46 0.22
C ALA A 50 0.85 -15.52 0.17
N VAL A 51 1.94 -15.37 0.91
CA VAL A 51 3.05 -16.36 0.94
C VAL A 51 2.63 -17.68 1.59
N ARG A 52 1.69 -17.64 2.52
CA ARG A 52 1.13 -18.85 3.15
C ARG A 52 0.20 -19.62 2.21
N ASN A 53 -0.26 -19.01 1.14
CA ASN A 53 -1.15 -19.66 0.19
C ASN A 53 -0.48 -20.90 -0.44
N PRO A 54 -1.15 -22.07 -0.44
CA PRO A 54 -0.59 -23.31 -0.96
C PRO A 54 -0.10 -23.23 -2.40
N SER A 55 -0.78 -22.48 -3.27
CA SER A 55 -0.39 -22.32 -4.67
C SER A 55 0.91 -21.53 -4.84
N ILE A 56 1.15 -20.54 -3.97
CA ILE A 56 2.38 -19.77 -3.94
C ILE A 56 3.52 -20.63 -3.40
N ARG A 57 3.28 -21.36 -2.31
CA ARG A 57 4.27 -22.28 -1.75
C ARG A 57 4.66 -23.35 -2.74
N GLN A 58 3.71 -23.99 -3.38
CA GLN A 58 3.99 -25.02 -4.40
C GLN A 58 4.89 -24.51 -5.53
N ARG A 59 4.75 -23.25 -5.91
CA ARG A 59 5.49 -22.65 -7.02
C ARG A 59 6.87 -22.12 -6.62
N PHE A 60 7.01 -21.56 -5.43
CA PHE A 60 8.19 -20.80 -5.02
C PHE A 60 8.93 -21.38 -3.81
N ASP A 61 8.35 -22.35 -3.11
CA ASP A 61 8.91 -22.88 -1.88
C ASP A 61 10.09 -23.82 -2.16
N ARG A 62 11.27 -23.24 -2.31
CA ARG A 62 12.53 -23.96 -2.51
C ARG A 62 13.37 -23.84 -1.26
N VAL A 63 14.05 -24.93 -0.90
CA VAL A 63 15.02 -24.91 0.21
C VAL A 63 16.16 -23.97 -0.15
N VAL A 64 16.43 -23.01 0.74
CA VAL A 64 17.55 -22.08 0.59
C VAL A 64 18.82 -22.79 1.05
N PRO A 65 19.84 -22.93 0.18
CA PRO A 65 21.12 -23.51 0.57
C PRO A 65 21.67 -22.78 1.80
N HIS A 66 22.17 -23.54 2.77
CA HIS A 66 22.78 -23.07 4.03
C HIS A 66 21.83 -22.56 5.13
N GLN A 67 20.52 -22.45 4.93
CA GLN A 67 19.61 -21.89 5.96
C GLN A 67 18.64 -22.90 6.58
N LYS A 68 18.56 -24.14 6.09
CA LYS A 68 17.60 -25.18 6.55
C LYS A 68 16.12 -24.74 6.52
N GLU A 69 15.83 -23.63 5.88
CA GLU A 69 14.51 -23.03 5.73
C GLU A 69 14.14 -22.96 4.26
N THR A 70 12.85 -22.93 3.96
CA THR A 70 12.37 -22.68 2.61
C THR A 70 12.37 -21.18 2.31
N LEU A 71 12.31 -20.82 1.03
CA LEU A 71 12.27 -19.41 0.61
C LEU A 71 11.06 -18.67 1.20
N CYS A 72 9.90 -19.34 1.23
CA CYS A 72 8.68 -18.75 1.78
C CYS A 72 8.76 -18.54 3.29
N GLU A 73 9.34 -19.49 4.04
CA GLU A 73 9.58 -19.34 5.48
C GLU A 73 10.56 -18.21 5.79
N LEU A 74 11.63 -18.14 5.02
CA LEU A 74 12.64 -17.09 5.13
C LEU A 74 12.02 -15.71 4.88
N PHE A 75 11.23 -15.57 3.81
CA PHE A 75 10.54 -14.34 3.46
C PHE A 75 9.57 -13.94 4.57
N GLU A 76 8.71 -14.86 5.04
CA GLU A 76 7.75 -14.63 6.11
C GLU A 76 8.46 -14.14 7.38
N ARG A 77 9.53 -14.79 7.77
CA ARG A 77 10.30 -14.42 8.97
C ARG A 77 10.90 -13.02 8.87
N TYR A 78 11.49 -12.65 7.73
CA TYR A 78 12.04 -11.32 7.54
C TYR A 78 10.95 -10.25 7.47
N LEU A 79 9.83 -10.54 6.83
CA LEU A 79 8.72 -9.61 6.72
C LEU A 79 8.07 -9.34 8.08
N LEU A 80 7.85 -10.38 8.89
CA LEU A 80 7.37 -10.24 10.27
C LEU A 80 8.32 -9.39 11.13
N ALA A 81 9.63 -9.64 11.02
CA ALA A 81 10.63 -8.84 11.72
C ALA A 81 10.62 -7.37 11.27
N PHE A 82 10.42 -7.14 9.98
CA PHE A 82 10.32 -5.80 9.41
C PHE A 82 9.07 -5.07 9.90
N ILE A 83 7.90 -5.71 9.84
CA ILE A 83 6.63 -5.15 10.34
C ILE A 83 6.73 -4.81 11.82
N LYS A 84 7.30 -5.72 12.62
CA LYS A 84 7.50 -5.48 14.06
C LYS A 84 8.42 -4.27 14.32
N LYS A 85 9.43 -4.08 13.48
CA LYS A 85 10.38 -2.98 13.62
C LYS A 85 9.80 -1.64 13.14
N TYR A 86 8.98 -1.68 12.08
CA TYR A 86 8.42 -0.50 11.43
C TYR A 86 6.90 -0.60 11.32
N PRO A 87 6.16 -0.60 12.43
CA PRO A 87 4.70 -0.80 12.42
C PRO A 87 3.95 0.30 11.64
N THR A 88 4.51 1.47 11.53
CA THR A 88 3.94 2.59 10.74
C THR A 88 3.87 2.29 9.25
N LEU A 89 4.66 1.34 8.75
CA LEU A 89 4.66 0.93 7.34
C LEU A 89 3.64 -0.19 7.06
N ASN A 90 3.05 -0.77 8.09
CA ASN A 90 2.05 -1.84 7.98
C ASN A 90 0.64 -1.30 8.14
N GLY A 91 0.24 -0.39 7.31
CA GLY A 91 -1.11 0.18 7.34
C GLY A 91 -1.41 1.05 6.14
N PRO A 92 -2.69 1.36 5.91
CA PRO A 92 -3.06 2.23 4.82
C PRO A 92 -2.47 3.63 5.03
N THR A 93 -2.06 4.26 3.93
CA THR A 93 -1.54 5.62 3.95
C THR A 93 -2.60 6.60 4.46
N LYS A 94 -2.31 7.25 5.58
CA LYS A 94 -3.21 8.25 6.19
C LYS A 94 -2.87 9.68 5.81
N VAL A 95 -1.79 9.87 5.06
CA VAL A 95 -1.34 11.18 4.64
C VAL A 95 -2.25 11.71 3.54
N ASP A 96 -2.87 12.86 3.80
CA ASP A 96 -3.71 13.60 2.85
C ASP A 96 -3.11 14.99 2.70
N PHE A 97 -2.61 15.30 1.52
CA PHE A 97 -2.04 16.62 1.24
C PHE A 97 -3.11 17.66 0.87
N GLY A 98 -4.36 17.21 0.65
CA GLY A 98 -5.44 18.09 0.22
C GLY A 98 -5.13 18.87 -1.06
N PRO A 99 -5.79 20.00 -1.30
CA PRO A 99 -5.59 20.85 -2.48
C PRO A 99 -4.40 21.83 -2.33
N ALA A 100 -3.50 21.61 -1.40
CA ALA A 100 -2.38 22.51 -1.13
C ALA A 100 -1.42 22.54 -2.33
N ARG A 101 -1.07 23.75 -2.81
CA ARG A 101 -0.09 23.96 -3.89
C ARG A 101 1.36 23.85 -3.42
N ILE A 102 1.60 24.04 -2.15
CA ILE A 102 2.92 23.96 -1.52
C ILE A 102 2.80 23.00 -0.36
N ILE A 103 3.61 21.94 -0.39
CA ILE A 103 3.64 20.89 0.61
C ILE A 103 5.06 20.82 1.18
N VAL A 104 5.16 20.90 2.50
CA VAL A 104 6.43 20.74 3.22
C VAL A 104 6.29 19.52 4.12
N LEU A 105 7.19 18.55 3.97
CA LEU A 105 7.27 17.36 4.82
C LEU A 105 8.47 17.51 5.76
N ASP A 106 8.18 17.60 7.06
CA ASP A 106 9.20 17.46 8.09
C ASP A 106 9.42 15.97 8.37
N LEU A 107 10.63 15.51 8.11
CA LEU A 107 11.03 14.11 8.31
C LEU A 107 11.96 13.93 9.52
N GLU A 108 12.22 14.98 10.32
CA GLU A 108 13.18 14.94 11.41
C GLU A 108 12.88 13.79 12.40
N ALA A 109 11.62 13.60 12.75
CA ALA A 109 11.20 12.56 13.71
C ALA A 109 11.31 11.13 13.16
N VAL A 110 11.29 10.95 11.83
CA VAL A 110 11.27 9.61 11.19
C VAL A 110 12.53 9.28 10.40
N ALA A 111 13.44 10.25 10.28
CA ALA A 111 14.70 10.13 9.54
C ALA A 111 15.92 10.29 10.46
N PRO A 112 16.15 9.35 11.39
CA PRO A 112 17.29 9.42 12.29
C PRO A 112 18.60 9.29 11.52
N SER A 113 19.68 9.87 12.06
CA SER A 113 21.01 9.81 11.47
C SER A 113 22.00 9.16 12.44
N GLY A 114 23.22 8.87 11.99
CA GLY A 114 24.35 8.51 12.83
C GLY A 114 24.73 7.02 12.87
N SER A 115 23.94 6.11 12.31
CA SER A 115 24.31 4.70 12.14
C SER A 115 23.94 4.18 10.75
N PRO A 116 24.59 3.11 10.25
CA PRO A 116 24.22 2.52 8.96
C PRO A 116 22.74 2.08 8.90
N GLU A 117 22.19 1.68 10.04
CA GLU A 117 20.79 1.28 10.16
C GLU A 117 19.85 2.49 10.09
N ASN A 118 20.19 3.55 10.82
CA ASN A 118 19.47 4.82 10.76
C ASN A 118 19.48 5.40 9.34
N ASN A 119 20.62 5.35 8.66
CA ASN A 119 20.76 5.83 7.29
C ASN A 119 19.85 5.04 6.31
N ARG A 120 19.67 3.72 6.51
CA ARG A 120 18.72 2.92 5.72
C ARG A 120 17.27 3.33 5.98
N GLN A 121 16.91 3.55 7.24
CA GLN A 121 15.58 4.05 7.61
C GLN A 121 15.33 5.42 6.97
N THR A 122 16.27 6.33 7.09
CA THR A 122 16.23 7.66 6.48
C THR A 122 16.04 7.55 4.96
N GLY A 123 16.84 6.72 4.28
CA GLY A 123 16.69 6.48 2.85
C GLY A 123 15.30 5.98 2.47
N LEU A 124 14.75 5.03 3.23
CA LEU A 124 13.39 4.53 3.02
C LEU A 124 12.34 5.63 3.20
N MET A 125 12.44 6.44 4.25
CA MET A 125 11.49 7.54 4.50
C MET A 125 11.54 8.61 3.41
N PHE A 126 12.74 8.94 2.90
CA PHE A 126 12.87 9.85 1.75
C PHE A 126 12.25 9.28 0.48
N MET A 127 12.43 7.98 0.21
CA MET A 127 11.81 7.32 -0.95
C MET A 127 10.28 7.34 -0.85
N LEU A 128 9.71 7.04 0.32
CA LEU A 128 8.27 7.09 0.57
C LEU A 128 7.73 8.51 0.43
N ALA A 129 8.39 9.49 1.04
CA ALA A 129 8.00 10.90 0.93
C ALA A 129 8.00 11.36 -0.54
N ARG A 130 9.05 11.02 -1.30
CA ARG A 130 9.13 11.33 -2.72
C ARG A 130 8.00 10.66 -3.52
N HIS A 131 7.67 9.40 -3.22
CA HIS A 131 6.58 8.68 -3.87
C HIS A 131 5.23 9.35 -3.59
N LEU A 132 4.94 9.66 -2.32
CA LEU A 132 3.70 10.31 -1.90
C LEU A 132 3.52 11.69 -2.54
N ILE A 133 4.59 12.50 -2.56
CA ILE A 133 4.58 13.81 -3.23
C ILE A 133 4.41 13.63 -4.74
N GLY A 134 5.16 12.70 -5.34
CA GLY A 134 5.16 12.47 -6.78
C GLY A 134 3.78 12.09 -7.32
N ARG A 135 3.01 11.29 -6.59
CA ARG A 135 1.64 10.90 -6.99
C ARG A 135 0.72 12.08 -7.28
N ASN A 136 0.91 13.19 -6.59
CA ASN A 136 0.04 14.37 -6.72
C ASN A 136 0.53 15.39 -7.77
N PHE A 137 1.79 15.31 -8.18
CA PHE A 137 2.40 16.31 -9.06
C PHE A 137 2.79 15.77 -10.44
N PHE A 138 2.84 14.47 -10.61
CA PHE A 138 3.23 13.85 -11.88
C PHE A 138 2.10 13.00 -12.43
N LEU A 139 1.54 13.45 -13.53
CA LEU A 139 0.63 12.64 -14.32
C LEU A 139 1.46 11.71 -15.20
N HIS A 140 1.09 10.42 -15.24
CA HIS A 140 1.75 9.49 -16.14
C HIS A 140 1.49 9.92 -17.61
N PRO A 141 2.48 9.88 -18.51
CA PRO A 141 2.32 10.33 -19.90
C PRO A 141 1.11 9.75 -20.63
N GLU A 142 0.72 8.53 -20.31
CA GLU A 142 -0.46 7.86 -20.89
C GLU A 142 -1.79 8.57 -20.58
N TYR A 143 -1.84 9.40 -19.55
CA TYR A 143 -3.02 10.15 -19.16
C TYR A 143 -2.97 11.63 -19.55
N ALA A 144 -1.88 12.07 -20.17
CA ALA A 144 -1.69 13.48 -20.53
C ALA A 144 -2.79 14.01 -21.47
N ASP A 145 -3.24 13.17 -22.39
CA ASP A 145 -4.31 13.50 -23.35
C ASP A 145 -5.72 13.48 -22.75
N GLN A 146 -5.87 12.99 -21.52
CA GLN A 146 -7.15 12.89 -20.82
C GLN A 146 -7.42 14.04 -19.86
N VAL A 147 -6.44 14.95 -19.71
CA VAL A 147 -6.60 16.13 -18.85
C VAL A 147 -7.39 17.18 -19.60
N PRO A 148 -8.52 17.67 -19.06
CA PRO A 148 -9.24 18.80 -19.63
C PRO A 148 -8.32 20.04 -19.69
N SER A 149 -8.28 20.67 -20.86
CA SER A 149 -7.54 21.93 -21.08
C SER A 149 -8.16 23.12 -20.35
#